data_1b3f707778e0808a94992c1877f9a837
#
_entry.id   1b3f707778e0808a94992c1877f9a837
#
_cell.length_a   1.000
_cell.length_b   1.000
_cell.length_c   1.000
_cell.angle_alpha   90.00
_cell.angle_beta   90.00
_cell.angle_gamma   90.00
#
_symmetry.space_group_name_H-M   'P 1'
#
loop_
_entity.id
_entity.type
_entity.pdbx_description
1 polymer ?
#
loop_
_entity_poly.entity_id
_entity_poly.type
_entity_poly.pdbx_seq_one_letter_code
_entity_poly.pdbx_strand_id
1 'polypeptide(L)'
;VDYKYTGVVERIDIQALNTILDQDVIPIFPPIGWNANGKTYNVAADELSVSVSSQLTAEKLFFVGEGRAVQTESLSLPESLGLEPGQRISRLTVQEARELVKFNPDGNQMIRKVDLGRKACESGVERVHLVDGLQEGVILQEIFSNMGIGTMIHTSIFESIRPMERNDVSEVLRVMEPYITQGILVPRDTRSLEDQYQDYVVYDMDGRVHGCAAMHLYADNQGEIAGIAVDRGFAGLGIGKR
;
A
#
# COMPACT_ATOMS: atom_id res chain seq x y z
N VAL A 1 31.34 15.21 -15.01
CA VAL A 1 30.66 16.48 -14.71
C VAL A 1 30.93 16.82 -13.27
N ASP A 2 31.46 18.04 -12.99
CA ASP A 2 31.68 18.51 -11.63
C ASP A 2 30.36 19.12 -11.11
N TYR A 3 29.71 18.42 -10.17
CA TYR A 3 28.48 18.87 -9.52
C TYR A 3 28.73 19.85 -8.36
N LYS A 4 29.96 20.33 -8.18
CA LYS A 4 30.41 21.32 -7.18
C LYS A 4 30.01 20.96 -5.74
N TYR A 5 28.86 21.46 -5.27
CA TYR A 5 28.33 21.28 -3.91
C TYR A 5 27.15 20.33 -3.84
N THR A 6 26.91 19.52 -4.86
CA THR A 6 25.90 18.47 -4.87
C THR A 6 26.57 17.12 -4.57
N GLY A 7 26.07 16.42 -3.59
CA GLY A 7 26.57 15.10 -3.16
C GLY A 7 25.49 14.02 -3.25
N VAL A 8 25.94 12.80 -3.09
CA VAL A 8 25.09 11.61 -2.95
C VAL A 8 25.29 11.08 -1.52
N VAL A 9 24.23 10.58 -0.91
CA VAL A 9 24.29 9.97 0.42
C VAL A 9 25.08 8.67 0.34
N GLU A 10 26.21 8.59 1.02
CA GLU A 10 27.09 7.43 1.06
C GLU A 10 26.89 6.65 2.37
N ARG A 11 26.76 7.36 3.48
CA ARG A 11 26.63 6.76 4.81
C ARG A 11 25.74 7.62 5.72
N ILE A 12 24.96 6.96 6.55
CA ILE A 12 24.19 7.55 7.65
C ILE A 12 24.65 6.95 8.96
N ASP A 13 24.79 7.78 9.98
CA ASP A 13 25.09 7.31 11.34
C ASP A 13 23.79 6.82 12.01
N ILE A 14 23.46 5.56 11.73
CA ILE A 14 22.25 4.92 12.25
C ILE A 14 22.30 4.75 13.77
N GLN A 15 23.50 4.57 14.34
CA GLN A 15 23.65 4.38 15.77
C GLN A 15 23.32 5.68 16.54
N ALA A 16 23.82 6.83 16.05
CA ALA A 16 23.43 8.12 16.59
C ALA A 16 21.93 8.39 16.42
N LEU A 17 21.36 7.99 15.28
CA LEU A 17 19.94 8.16 14.99
C LEU A 17 19.05 7.35 15.95
N ASN A 18 19.36 6.07 16.14
CA ASN A 18 18.65 5.22 17.10
C ASN A 18 18.74 5.79 18.53
N THR A 19 19.90 6.30 18.93
CA THR A 19 20.06 6.92 20.25
C THR A 19 19.12 8.12 20.45
N ILE A 20 18.85 8.89 19.40
CA ILE A 20 17.90 10.02 19.44
C ILE A 20 16.46 9.51 19.51
N LEU A 21 16.12 8.51 18.71
CA LEU A 21 14.79 7.90 18.66
C LEU A 21 14.44 7.21 20.00
N ASP A 22 15.40 6.54 20.63
CA ASP A 22 15.24 5.88 21.94
C ASP A 22 14.93 6.88 23.08
N GLN A 23 15.13 8.17 22.85
CA GLN A 23 14.77 9.25 23.78
C GLN A 23 13.43 9.90 23.47
N ASP A 24 12.60 9.29 22.63
CA ASP A 24 11.31 9.82 22.14
C ASP A 24 11.46 11.17 21.42
N VAL A 25 12.62 11.47 20.83
CA VAL A 25 12.87 12.68 20.05
C VAL A 25 12.65 12.41 18.58
N ILE A 26 11.89 13.28 17.91
CA ILE A 26 11.66 13.24 16.47
C ILE A 26 12.81 13.98 15.75
N PRO A 27 13.72 13.27 15.04
CA PRO A 27 14.80 13.91 14.31
C PRO A 27 14.30 14.55 13.02
N ILE A 28 14.74 15.79 12.75
CA ILE A 28 14.45 16.50 11.49
C ILE A 28 15.76 16.70 10.74
N PHE A 29 15.84 16.23 9.50
CA PHE A 29 17.02 16.27 8.66
C PHE A 29 16.88 17.33 7.57
N PRO A 30 17.79 18.31 7.50
CA PRO A 30 17.93 19.11 6.28
C PRO A 30 18.60 18.25 5.19
N PRO A 31 18.37 18.55 3.90
CA PRO A 31 18.99 17.83 2.79
C PRO A 31 20.45 18.25 2.57
N ILE A 32 21.25 18.11 3.62
CA ILE A 32 22.67 18.51 3.68
C ILE A 32 23.47 17.34 4.23
N GLY A 33 24.56 17.02 3.55
CA GLY A 33 25.58 16.09 4.02
C GLY A 33 26.95 16.75 4.11
N TRP A 34 27.93 16.05 4.68
CA TRP A 34 29.33 16.49 4.72
C TRP A 34 30.24 15.32 4.38
N ASN A 35 31.40 15.67 3.82
CA ASN A 35 32.46 14.68 3.57
C ASN A 35 33.42 14.54 4.78
N ALA A 36 34.38 13.64 4.68
CA ALA A 36 35.39 13.40 5.71
C ALA A 36 36.18 14.66 6.12
N ASN A 37 36.28 15.66 5.28
CA ASN A 37 36.96 16.93 5.54
C ASN A 37 36.03 18.01 6.14
N GLY A 38 34.79 17.66 6.46
CA GLY A 38 33.80 18.59 7.01
C GLY A 38 33.19 19.56 5.99
N LYS A 39 33.47 19.40 4.70
CA LYS A 39 32.83 20.21 3.64
C LYS A 39 31.41 19.78 3.43
N THR A 40 30.49 20.75 3.41
CA THR A 40 29.04 20.51 3.23
C THR A 40 28.65 20.40 1.76
N TYR A 41 27.66 19.54 1.52
CA TYR A 41 27.07 19.29 0.20
C TYR A 41 25.56 19.26 0.30
N ASN A 42 24.89 19.78 -0.71
CA ASN A 42 23.46 19.60 -0.89
C ASN A 42 23.19 18.16 -1.37
N VAL A 43 22.23 17.47 -0.80
CA VAL A 43 21.79 16.14 -1.20
C VAL A 43 20.32 16.18 -1.61
N ALA A 44 19.90 15.26 -2.49
CA ALA A 44 18.49 15.15 -2.85
C ALA A 44 17.67 14.66 -1.63
N ALA A 45 16.69 15.43 -1.18
CA ALA A 45 15.87 15.11 0.00
C ALA A 45 15.17 13.75 -0.14
N ASP A 46 14.63 13.46 -1.33
CA ASP A 46 13.94 12.19 -1.60
C ASP A 46 14.91 11.00 -1.50
N GLU A 47 16.15 11.12 -2.01
CA GLU A 47 17.19 10.08 -1.90
C GLU A 47 17.67 9.92 -0.47
N LEU A 48 17.81 11.02 0.28
CA LEU A 48 18.15 10.98 1.70
C LEU A 48 17.07 10.24 2.50
N SER A 49 15.79 10.53 2.24
CA SER A 49 14.68 9.88 2.92
C SER A 49 14.64 8.36 2.66
N VAL A 50 14.89 7.93 1.42
CA VAL A 50 15.02 6.50 1.08
C VAL A 50 16.19 5.88 1.84
N SER A 51 17.35 6.53 1.86
CA SER A 51 18.55 6.01 2.54
C SER A 51 18.34 5.88 4.06
N VAL A 52 17.69 6.87 4.70
CA VAL A 52 17.37 6.83 6.13
C VAL A 52 16.35 5.74 6.43
N SER A 53 15.22 5.72 5.72
CA SER A 53 14.14 4.78 5.98
C SER A 53 14.55 3.32 5.75
N SER A 54 15.35 3.06 4.71
CA SER A 54 15.85 1.72 4.42
C SER A 54 16.83 1.21 5.51
N GLN A 55 17.75 2.06 5.99
CA GLN A 55 18.69 1.67 7.02
C GLN A 55 18.05 1.53 8.41
N LEU A 56 16.94 2.25 8.67
CA LEU A 56 16.14 2.09 9.88
C LEU A 56 15.13 0.94 9.76
N THR A 57 15.01 0.28 8.60
CA THR A 57 13.94 -0.69 8.33
C THR A 57 12.56 -0.15 8.70
N ALA A 58 12.29 1.09 8.26
CA ALA A 58 11.06 1.77 8.61
C ALA A 58 9.84 1.03 8.05
N GLU A 59 8.76 0.92 8.83
CA GLU A 59 7.51 0.35 8.36
C GLU A 59 6.91 1.17 7.21
N LYS A 60 6.98 2.50 7.32
CA LYS A 60 6.37 3.41 6.35
C LYS A 60 7.28 4.58 6.01
N LEU A 61 7.30 4.93 4.73
CA LEU A 61 7.90 6.16 4.21
C LEU A 61 6.83 6.98 3.49
N PHE A 62 6.72 8.27 3.83
CA PHE A 62 5.79 9.20 3.17
C PHE A 62 6.55 10.22 2.34
N PHE A 63 6.27 10.24 1.04
CA PHE A 63 6.62 11.37 0.17
C PHE A 63 5.45 12.34 0.14
N VAL A 64 5.60 13.45 0.87
CA VAL A 64 4.62 14.53 0.92
C VAL A 64 5.07 15.64 -0.04
N GLY A 65 4.30 15.91 -1.07
CA GLY A 65 4.67 16.89 -2.09
C GLY A 65 3.48 17.60 -2.68
N GLU A 66 3.74 18.61 -3.50
CA GLU A 66 2.72 19.24 -4.31
C GLU A 66 2.32 18.31 -5.45
N GLY A 67 1.04 18.13 -5.64
CA GLY A 67 0.48 17.29 -6.68
C GLY A 67 -0.29 16.10 -6.16
N ARG A 68 -1.19 15.61 -6.97
CA ARG A 68 -2.08 14.49 -6.64
C ARG A 68 -1.29 13.18 -6.55
N ALA A 69 -1.92 12.16 -5.98
CA ALA A 69 -1.48 10.77 -6.14
C ALA A 69 -1.25 10.42 -7.62
N VAL A 70 -0.54 9.33 -7.90
CA VAL A 70 -0.23 8.92 -9.28
C VAL A 70 -1.52 8.79 -10.09
N GLN A 71 -1.63 9.56 -11.16
CA GLN A 71 -2.77 9.57 -12.07
C GLN A 71 -2.37 8.92 -13.40
N THR A 72 -3.29 8.16 -13.97
CA THR A 72 -3.03 7.42 -15.22
C THR A 72 -3.08 8.27 -16.48
N GLU A 73 -3.66 9.49 -16.42
CA GLU A 73 -3.93 10.36 -17.61
C GLU A 73 -2.70 10.72 -18.43
N SER A 74 -1.53 10.82 -17.79
CA SER A 74 -0.28 11.24 -18.44
C SER A 74 0.78 10.13 -18.50
N LEU A 75 0.36 8.88 -18.29
CA LEU A 75 1.27 7.75 -18.20
C LEU A 75 0.98 6.71 -19.28
N SER A 76 2.02 6.09 -19.78
CA SER A 76 1.91 4.84 -20.54
C SER A 76 1.66 3.70 -19.55
N LEU A 77 0.53 3.01 -19.70
CA LEU A 77 0.11 1.95 -18.79
C LEU A 77 0.45 0.57 -19.35
N PRO A 78 1.12 -0.30 -18.59
CA PRO A 78 1.20 -1.71 -18.92
C PRO A 78 -0.19 -2.35 -18.87
N GLU A 79 -0.51 -3.24 -19.82
CA GLU A 79 -1.78 -4.00 -19.81
C GLU A 79 -1.96 -4.82 -18.52
N SER A 80 -0.84 -5.28 -17.93
CA SER A 80 -0.80 -6.03 -16.68
C SER A 80 -1.42 -5.32 -15.48
N LEU A 81 -1.49 -3.98 -15.49
CA LEU A 81 -2.07 -3.21 -14.39
C LEU A 81 -3.60 -3.14 -14.44
N GLY A 82 -4.24 -3.44 -15.57
CA GLY A 82 -5.69 -3.42 -15.71
C GLY A 82 -6.35 -2.09 -15.35
N LEU A 83 -5.62 -0.98 -15.52
CA LEU A 83 -6.06 0.37 -15.15
C LEU A 83 -6.62 1.10 -16.36
N GLU A 84 -7.71 1.83 -16.15
CA GLU A 84 -8.30 2.71 -17.15
C GLU A 84 -7.65 4.10 -17.10
N PRO A 85 -7.57 4.82 -18.24
CA PRO A 85 -7.15 6.22 -18.27
C PRO A 85 -8.03 7.11 -17.37
N GLY A 86 -7.41 8.06 -16.67
CA GLY A 86 -8.12 8.99 -15.78
C GLY A 86 -8.37 8.45 -14.36
N GLN A 87 -7.90 7.26 -14.05
CA GLN A 87 -7.98 6.71 -12.70
C GLN A 87 -6.77 7.08 -11.85
N ARG A 88 -6.98 7.15 -10.53
CA ARG A 88 -5.90 7.21 -9.56
C ARG A 88 -5.35 5.80 -9.32
N ILE A 89 -4.04 5.67 -9.33
CA ILE A 89 -3.38 4.46 -8.88
C ILE A 89 -3.31 4.50 -7.35
N SER A 90 -4.18 3.78 -6.68
CA SER A 90 -4.22 3.73 -5.22
C SER A 90 -3.11 2.87 -4.62
N ARG A 91 -2.73 1.80 -5.33
CA ARG A 91 -1.71 0.83 -4.87
C ARG A 91 -0.90 0.28 -6.02
N LEU A 92 0.37 -0.02 -5.73
CA LEU A 92 1.30 -0.70 -6.60
C LEU A 92 2.13 -1.69 -5.77
N THR A 93 2.24 -2.90 -6.21
CA THR A 93 3.31 -3.79 -5.77
C THR A 93 4.66 -3.28 -6.30
N VAL A 94 5.75 -3.72 -5.70
CA VAL A 94 7.11 -3.41 -6.21
C VAL A 94 7.26 -3.82 -7.68
N GLN A 95 6.65 -4.95 -8.08
CA GLN A 95 6.71 -5.42 -9.45
C GLN A 95 5.93 -4.51 -10.41
N GLU A 96 4.70 -4.13 -10.06
CA GLU A 96 3.88 -3.19 -10.85
C GLU A 96 4.54 -1.81 -10.96
N ALA A 97 5.12 -1.31 -9.86
CA ALA A 97 5.88 -0.07 -9.85
C ALA A 97 7.09 -0.15 -10.81
N ARG A 98 7.80 -1.29 -10.84
CA ARG A 98 8.91 -1.54 -11.77
C ARG A 98 8.46 -1.51 -13.22
N GLU A 99 7.34 -2.14 -13.54
CA GLU A 99 6.76 -2.14 -14.88
C GLU A 99 6.33 -0.74 -15.28
N LEU A 100 5.61 -0.03 -14.42
CA LEU A 100 5.18 1.35 -14.69
C LEU A 100 6.37 2.28 -15.00
N VAL A 101 7.46 2.17 -14.23
CA VAL A 101 8.69 2.95 -14.49
C VAL A 101 9.32 2.59 -15.83
N LYS A 102 9.37 1.30 -16.18
CA LYS A 102 9.92 0.85 -17.48
C LYS A 102 9.11 1.37 -18.68
N PHE A 103 7.79 1.45 -18.57
CA PHE A 103 6.91 1.97 -19.60
C PHE A 103 6.97 3.49 -19.73
N ASN A 104 7.55 4.19 -18.75
CA ASN A 104 7.68 5.66 -18.73
C ASN A 104 9.14 6.09 -18.52
N PRO A 105 10.09 5.75 -19.43
CA PRO A 105 11.52 6.01 -19.25
C PRO A 105 11.86 7.50 -19.14
N ASP A 106 11.13 8.35 -19.87
CA ASP A 106 11.25 9.81 -19.83
C ASP A 106 10.29 10.43 -18.79
N GLY A 107 9.92 9.62 -17.79
CA GLY A 107 8.88 9.92 -16.83
C GLY A 107 9.11 11.21 -16.05
N ASN A 108 8.00 11.87 -15.75
CA ASN A 108 7.95 13.08 -14.95
C ASN A 108 8.41 12.85 -13.50
N GLN A 109 8.40 13.90 -12.70
CA GLN A 109 8.78 13.85 -11.27
C GLN A 109 7.99 12.80 -10.48
N MET A 110 6.75 12.51 -10.84
CA MET A 110 5.93 11.49 -10.20
C MET A 110 6.46 10.06 -10.43
N ILE A 111 6.85 9.73 -11.66
CA ILE A 111 7.46 8.42 -11.98
C ILE A 111 8.81 8.25 -11.25
N ARG A 112 9.57 9.34 -11.11
CA ARG A 112 10.79 9.32 -10.27
C ARG A 112 10.49 8.98 -8.82
N LYS A 113 9.43 9.53 -8.23
CA LYS A 113 8.99 9.18 -6.87
C LYS A 113 8.52 7.74 -6.78
N VAL A 114 7.81 7.22 -7.80
CA VAL A 114 7.44 5.80 -7.87
C VAL A 114 8.70 4.92 -7.88
N ASP A 115 9.73 5.26 -8.66
CA ASP A 115 10.99 4.50 -8.69
C ASP A 115 11.73 4.54 -7.34
N LEU A 116 11.76 5.70 -6.69
CA LEU A 116 12.36 5.83 -5.36
C LEU A 116 11.58 5.03 -4.31
N GLY A 117 10.25 5.07 -4.36
CA GLY A 117 9.39 4.26 -3.49
C GLY A 117 9.62 2.76 -3.69
N ARG A 118 9.68 2.30 -4.94
CA ARG A 118 10.04 0.93 -5.28
C ARG A 118 11.40 0.52 -4.70
N LYS A 119 12.43 1.36 -4.89
CA LYS A 119 13.78 1.13 -4.35
C LYS A 119 13.80 1.07 -2.82
N ALA A 120 13.04 1.94 -2.15
CA ALA A 120 12.91 1.92 -0.71
C ALA A 120 12.30 0.59 -0.24
N CYS A 121 11.22 0.15 -0.89
CA CYS A 121 10.60 -1.14 -0.60
C CYS A 121 11.57 -2.31 -0.84
N GLU A 122 12.30 -2.34 -1.95
CA GLU A 122 13.31 -3.37 -2.23
C GLU A 122 14.45 -3.37 -1.21
N SER A 123 14.67 -2.25 -0.52
CA SER A 123 15.71 -2.09 0.51
C SER A 123 15.20 -2.28 1.94
N GLY A 124 13.97 -2.79 2.13
CA GLY A 124 13.44 -3.20 3.42
C GLY A 124 12.35 -2.32 4.04
N VAL A 125 11.96 -1.22 3.40
CA VAL A 125 10.79 -0.45 3.83
C VAL A 125 9.53 -1.23 3.44
N GLU A 126 8.60 -1.42 4.37
CA GLU A 126 7.41 -2.23 4.08
C GLU A 126 6.46 -1.52 3.11
N ARG A 127 6.22 -0.22 3.32
CA ARG A 127 5.27 0.58 2.55
C ARG A 127 5.81 1.97 2.27
N VAL A 128 5.57 2.46 1.07
CA VAL A 128 5.87 3.85 0.69
C VAL A 128 4.59 4.51 0.20
N HIS A 129 4.29 5.68 0.73
CA HIS A 129 3.09 6.44 0.41
C HIS A 129 3.47 7.73 -0.32
N LEU A 130 2.84 7.97 -1.47
CA LEU A 130 2.94 9.22 -2.24
C LEU A 130 1.66 10.02 -2.00
N VAL A 131 1.73 11.14 -1.31
CA VAL A 131 0.56 11.93 -0.89
C VAL A 131 0.66 13.40 -1.27
N ASP A 132 -0.48 14.03 -1.50
CA ASP A 132 -0.57 15.45 -1.83
C ASP A 132 -0.56 16.31 -0.55
N GLY A 133 0.56 16.98 -0.30
CA GLY A 133 0.74 17.84 0.87
C GLY A 133 -0.13 19.08 0.90
N LEU A 134 -0.81 19.43 -0.19
CA LEU A 134 -1.79 20.53 -0.22
C LEU A 134 -3.13 20.13 0.39
N GLN A 135 -3.37 18.82 0.57
CA GLN A 135 -4.59 18.30 1.16
C GLN A 135 -4.47 18.30 2.69
N GLU A 136 -5.40 18.99 3.36
CA GLU A 136 -5.42 19.06 4.82
C GLU A 136 -5.65 17.67 5.45
N GLY A 137 -4.82 17.33 6.46
CA GLY A 137 -4.91 16.06 7.15
C GLY A 137 -4.53 14.83 6.33
N VAL A 138 -3.82 15.02 5.19
CA VAL A 138 -3.49 13.96 4.23
C VAL A 138 -2.82 12.73 4.85
N ILE A 139 -1.88 12.92 5.76
CA ILE A 139 -1.17 11.80 6.41
C ILE A 139 -2.14 10.99 7.27
N LEU A 140 -3.01 11.66 8.05
CA LEU A 140 -4.00 10.98 8.88
C LEU A 140 -5.03 10.24 8.01
N GLN A 141 -5.49 10.88 6.95
CA GLN A 141 -6.42 10.24 6.00
C GLN A 141 -5.77 9.04 5.31
N GLU A 142 -4.49 9.12 4.94
CA GLU A 142 -3.76 8.00 4.33
C GLU A 142 -3.59 6.83 5.31
N ILE A 143 -3.29 7.09 6.58
CA ILE A 143 -3.05 6.05 7.59
C ILE A 143 -4.36 5.40 8.06
N PHE A 144 -5.40 6.21 8.30
CA PHE A 144 -6.62 5.74 8.96
C PHE A 144 -7.78 5.41 8.01
N SER A 145 -7.64 5.67 6.70
CA SER A 145 -8.65 5.22 5.74
C SER A 145 -8.29 3.86 5.13
N ASN A 146 -9.30 3.05 4.87
CA ASN A 146 -9.11 1.70 4.30
C ASN A 146 -8.45 1.70 2.92
N MET A 147 -8.58 2.79 2.17
CA MET A 147 -8.12 2.89 0.78
C MET A 147 -6.98 3.88 0.59
N GLY A 148 -6.68 4.68 1.62
CA GLY A 148 -5.81 5.83 1.45
C GLY A 148 -6.35 6.86 0.45
N ILE A 149 -5.71 7.99 0.35
CA ILE A 149 -6.03 9.04 -0.63
C ILE A 149 -4.86 9.30 -1.59
N GLY A 150 -3.69 8.74 -1.27
CA GLY A 150 -2.47 8.77 -2.05
C GLY A 150 -2.29 7.55 -2.97
N THR A 151 -1.05 7.27 -3.27
CA THR A 151 -0.60 6.03 -3.93
C THR A 151 0.34 5.29 -2.98
N MET A 152 0.05 4.05 -2.68
CA MET A 152 0.89 3.19 -1.84
C MET A 152 1.70 2.21 -2.70
N ILE A 153 2.99 2.10 -2.42
CA ILE A 153 3.88 1.07 -2.98
C ILE A 153 4.27 0.13 -1.84
N HIS A 154 4.20 -1.19 -2.06
CA HIS A 154 4.44 -2.19 -1.03
C HIS A 154 5.17 -3.44 -1.52
N THR A 155 5.90 -4.10 -0.61
CA THR A 155 6.71 -5.29 -0.92
C THR A 155 5.91 -6.58 -0.88
N SER A 156 5.00 -6.70 0.07
CA SER A 156 4.27 -7.93 0.34
C SER A 156 2.84 -7.84 -0.17
N ILE A 157 2.31 -9.00 -0.47
CA ILE A 157 0.87 -9.17 -0.70
C ILE A 157 0.22 -9.03 0.67
N PHE A 158 -0.17 -7.80 1.05
CA PHE A 158 -1.05 -7.55 2.21
C PHE A 158 -2.48 -8.02 1.92
N GLU A 159 -2.70 -8.48 0.71
CA GLU A 159 -3.95 -9.03 0.22
C GLU A 159 -3.78 -10.52 0.00
N SER A 160 -4.60 -11.32 0.61
CA SER A 160 -4.67 -12.75 0.37
C SER A 160 -6.10 -13.24 0.31
N ILE A 161 -6.38 -14.16 -0.59
CA ILE A 161 -7.56 -15.02 -0.49
C ILE A 161 -7.11 -16.24 0.28
N ARG A 162 -7.66 -16.43 1.48
CA ARG A 162 -7.34 -17.56 2.33
C ARG A 162 -8.61 -18.25 2.83
N PRO A 163 -8.52 -19.51 3.23
CA PRO A 163 -9.62 -20.14 3.96
C PRO A 163 -10.03 -19.31 5.17
N MET A 164 -11.31 -19.26 5.43
CA MET A 164 -11.85 -18.61 6.62
C MET A 164 -11.46 -19.37 7.88
N GLU A 165 -11.10 -18.64 8.90
CA GLU A 165 -10.85 -19.16 10.25
C GLU A 165 -12.02 -18.81 11.18
N ARG A 166 -12.17 -19.52 12.30
CA ARG A 166 -13.24 -19.23 13.26
C ARG A 166 -13.20 -17.81 13.82
N ASN A 167 -12.02 -17.23 13.92
CA ASN A 167 -11.82 -15.87 14.40
C ASN A 167 -12.33 -14.79 13.41
N ASP A 168 -12.54 -15.17 12.14
CA ASP A 168 -13.01 -14.25 11.12
C ASP A 168 -14.53 -14.06 11.12
N VAL A 169 -15.28 -14.88 11.87
CA VAL A 169 -16.75 -14.89 11.85
C VAL A 169 -17.34 -13.50 12.05
N SER A 170 -16.84 -12.74 13.02
CA SER A 170 -17.32 -11.38 13.31
C SER A 170 -17.07 -10.41 12.15
N GLU A 171 -15.91 -10.51 11.51
CA GLU A 171 -15.55 -9.67 10.37
C GLU A 171 -16.36 -10.05 9.12
N VAL A 172 -16.58 -11.33 8.88
CA VAL A 172 -17.42 -11.84 7.78
C VAL A 172 -18.87 -11.35 7.96
N LEU A 173 -19.43 -11.43 9.16
CA LEU A 173 -20.76 -10.89 9.45
C LEU A 173 -20.82 -9.38 9.18
N ARG A 174 -19.81 -8.64 9.61
CA ARG A 174 -19.71 -7.19 9.34
C ARG A 174 -19.73 -6.88 7.84
N VAL A 175 -19.01 -7.66 7.03
CA VAL A 175 -18.95 -7.48 5.58
C VAL A 175 -20.29 -7.85 4.92
N MET A 176 -20.98 -8.87 5.42
CA MET A 176 -22.27 -9.34 4.88
C MET A 176 -23.47 -8.46 5.28
N GLU A 177 -23.44 -7.83 6.44
CA GLU A 177 -24.55 -7.07 7.04
C GLU A 177 -25.22 -6.06 6.08
N PRO A 178 -24.46 -5.21 5.32
CA PRO A 178 -25.07 -4.28 4.37
C PRO A 178 -25.88 -4.95 3.25
N TYR A 179 -25.50 -6.16 2.86
CA TYR A 179 -26.16 -6.94 1.81
C TYR A 179 -27.36 -7.70 2.35
N ILE A 180 -27.29 -8.17 3.60
CA ILE A 180 -28.43 -8.78 4.31
C ILE A 180 -29.54 -7.76 4.52
N THR A 181 -29.19 -6.55 5.00
CA THR A 181 -30.14 -5.46 5.21
C THR A 181 -30.86 -5.03 3.92
N GLN A 182 -30.17 -5.15 2.77
CA GLN A 182 -30.77 -4.87 1.45
C GLN A 182 -31.56 -6.05 0.87
N GLY A 183 -31.62 -7.19 1.54
CA GLY A 183 -32.27 -8.40 1.04
C GLY A 183 -31.53 -9.09 -0.11
N ILE A 184 -30.26 -8.77 -0.34
CA ILE A 184 -29.42 -9.38 -1.38
C ILE A 184 -28.86 -10.72 -0.89
N LEU A 185 -28.46 -10.80 0.37
CA LEU A 185 -27.98 -12.02 1.01
C LEU A 185 -28.96 -12.53 2.06
N VAL A 186 -29.04 -13.85 2.16
CA VAL A 186 -29.80 -14.52 3.23
C VAL A 186 -29.12 -14.25 4.58
N PRO A 187 -29.87 -13.87 5.63
CA PRO A 187 -29.32 -13.69 6.97
C PRO A 187 -28.58 -14.93 7.45
N ARG A 188 -27.42 -14.71 8.02
CA ARG A 188 -26.60 -15.73 8.68
C ARG A 188 -26.32 -15.29 10.12
N ASP A 189 -26.38 -16.23 11.03
CA ASP A 189 -26.00 -16.00 12.41
C ASP A 189 -24.57 -16.50 12.69
N THR A 190 -24.02 -16.12 13.81
CA THR A 190 -22.67 -16.50 14.24
C THR A 190 -22.50 -18.01 14.25
N ARG A 191 -23.48 -18.74 14.78
CA ARG A 191 -23.42 -20.20 14.90
C ARG A 191 -23.40 -20.88 13.54
N SER A 192 -24.22 -20.43 12.62
CA SER A 192 -24.25 -20.96 11.25
C SER A 192 -22.91 -20.79 10.53
N LEU A 193 -22.24 -19.63 10.70
CA LEU A 193 -20.92 -19.40 10.14
C LEU A 193 -19.82 -20.20 10.86
N GLU A 194 -19.89 -20.34 12.17
CA GLU A 194 -18.97 -21.19 12.94
C GLU A 194 -19.06 -22.67 12.56
N ASP A 195 -20.24 -23.15 12.19
CA ASP A 195 -20.45 -24.53 11.75
C ASP A 195 -19.98 -24.76 10.30
N GLN A 196 -20.00 -23.73 9.46
CA GLN A 196 -19.71 -23.81 8.02
C GLN A 196 -18.46 -23.03 7.58
N TYR A 197 -17.61 -22.56 8.51
CA TYR A 197 -16.48 -21.70 8.16
C TYR A 197 -15.52 -22.32 7.14
N GLN A 198 -15.42 -23.64 7.09
CA GLN A 198 -14.54 -24.37 6.15
C GLN A 198 -14.99 -24.24 4.68
N ASP A 199 -16.25 -23.91 4.44
CA ASP A 199 -16.79 -23.68 3.11
C ASP A 199 -16.46 -22.27 2.58
N TYR A 200 -15.95 -21.40 3.45
CA TYR A 200 -15.69 -20.00 3.15
C TYR A 200 -14.23 -19.72 2.85
N VAL A 201 -14.04 -18.80 1.93
CA VAL A 201 -12.78 -18.06 1.73
C VAL A 201 -13.00 -16.60 2.07
N VAL A 202 -11.97 -15.95 2.57
CA VAL A 202 -11.97 -14.53 2.90
C VAL A 202 -10.90 -13.81 2.10
N TYR A 203 -11.22 -12.59 1.70
CA TYR A 203 -10.24 -11.64 1.21
C TYR A 203 -9.73 -10.85 2.41
N ASP A 204 -8.52 -11.19 2.82
CA ASP A 204 -7.80 -10.56 3.92
C ASP A 204 -6.87 -9.48 3.40
N MET A 205 -6.88 -8.35 4.04
CA MET A 205 -5.93 -7.28 3.81
C MET A 205 -5.52 -6.68 5.16
N ASP A 206 -4.22 -6.76 5.48
CA ASP A 206 -3.67 -6.30 6.75
C ASP A 206 -4.32 -6.95 7.99
N GLY A 207 -4.69 -8.24 7.90
CA GLY A 207 -5.34 -8.96 8.99
C GLY A 207 -6.81 -8.58 9.20
N ARG A 208 -7.44 -7.90 8.22
CA ARG A 208 -8.87 -7.57 8.22
C ARG A 208 -9.58 -8.18 7.02
N VAL A 209 -10.75 -8.71 7.26
CA VAL A 209 -11.60 -9.27 6.21
C VAL A 209 -12.36 -8.16 5.49
N HIS A 210 -12.15 -8.04 4.17
CA HIS A 210 -12.82 -7.09 3.28
C HIS A 210 -13.68 -7.75 2.21
N GLY A 211 -13.71 -9.07 2.16
CA GLY A 211 -14.58 -9.83 1.28
C GLY A 211 -14.69 -11.27 1.75
N CYS A 212 -15.77 -11.92 1.37
CA CYS A 212 -15.97 -13.34 1.61
C CYS A 212 -16.74 -13.98 0.47
N ALA A 213 -16.57 -15.28 0.30
CA ALA A 213 -17.36 -16.13 -0.55
C ALA A 213 -17.40 -17.55 0.04
N ALA A 214 -18.49 -18.27 -0.19
CA ALA A 214 -18.62 -19.67 0.20
C ALA A 214 -18.77 -20.56 -1.03
N MET A 215 -18.27 -21.79 -0.95
CA MET A 215 -18.54 -22.86 -1.88
C MET A 215 -19.11 -24.06 -1.12
N HIS A 216 -20.41 -24.28 -1.27
CA HIS A 216 -21.06 -25.44 -0.71
C HIS A 216 -21.04 -26.59 -1.72
N LEU A 217 -20.45 -27.70 -1.34
CA LEU A 217 -20.38 -28.90 -2.16
C LEU A 217 -21.54 -29.84 -1.84
N TYR A 218 -22.25 -30.26 -2.86
CA TYR A 218 -23.36 -31.19 -2.79
C TYR A 218 -22.99 -32.56 -3.39
N ALA A 219 -23.88 -33.54 -3.17
CA ALA A 219 -23.77 -34.82 -3.85
C ALA A 219 -23.78 -34.62 -5.39
N ASP A 220 -23.27 -35.58 -6.13
CA ASP A 220 -23.21 -35.59 -7.60
C ASP A 220 -22.25 -34.54 -8.23
N ASN A 221 -21.19 -34.15 -7.51
CA ASN A 221 -20.18 -33.18 -7.98
C ASN A 221 -20.78 -31.80 -8.31
N GLN A 222 -21.84 -31.42 -7.63
CA GLN A 222 -22.41 -30.07 -7.74
C GLN A 222 -21.81 -29.16 -6.67
N GLY A 223 -21.60 -27.90 -7.03
CA GLY A 223 -21.15 -26.86 -6.09
C GLY A 223 -21.98 -25.60 -6.25
N GLU A 224 -22.32 -24.97 -5.16
CA GLU A 224 -23.00 -23.67 -5.10
C GLU A 224 -22.03 -22.62 -4.58
N ILE A 225 -21.85 -21.53 -5.34
CA ILE A 225 -21.16 -20.35 -4.84
C ILE A 225 -22.18 -19.46 -4.16
N ALA A 226 -22.00 -19.21 -2.88
CA ALA A 226 -22.92 -18.45 -2.03
C ALA A 226 -22.20 -17.42 -1.19
N GLY A 227 -22.94 -16.53 -0.53
CA GLY A 227 -22.41 -15.63 0.49
C GLY A 227 -21.33 -14.66 -0.03
N ILE A 228 -21.33 -14.32 -1.34
CA ILE A 228 -20.37 -13.37 -1.90
C ILE A 228 -20.68 -11.98 -1.37
N ALA A 229 -19.76 -11.41 -0.62
CA ALA A 229 -19.82 -10.04 -0.15
C ALA A 229 -18.45 -9.37 -0.20
N VAL A 230 -18.43 -8.08 -0.48
CA VAL A 230 -17.22 -7.24 -0.46
C VAL A 230 -17.54 -5.98 0.33
N ASP A 231 -16.65 -5.57 1.22
CA ASP A 231 -16.78 -4.33 1.97
C ASP A 231 -17.03 -3.16 0.99
N ARG A 232 -18.02 -2.32 1.28
CA ARG A 232 -18.43 -1.23 0.38
C ARG A 232 -17.32 -0.25 0.03
N GLY A 233 -16.40 -0.02 0.98
CA GLY A 233 -15.22 0.80 0.73
C GLY A 233 -14.26 0.22 -0.32
N PHE A 234 -14.43 -1.05 -0.68
CA PHE A 234 -13.63 -1.79 -1.65
C PHE A 234 -14.40 -2.15 -2.93
N ALA A 235 -15.63 -1.67 -3.06
CA ALA A 235 -16.44 -1.90 -4.26
C ALA A 235 -15.76 -1.28 -5.49
N GLY A 236 -15.75 -2.03 -6.60
CA GLY A 236 -15.11 -1.58 -7.85
C GLY A 236 -13.62 -1.90 -8.01
N LEU A 237 -12.95 -2.43 -6.97
CA LEU A 237 -11.53 -2.81 -7.04
C LEU A 237 -11.28 -4.20 -7.62
N GLY A 238 -12.30 -4.85 -8.14
CA GLY A 238 -12.17 -6.16 -8.77
C GLY A 238 -11.99 -7.34 -7.80
N ILE A 239 -12.17 -7.14 -6.49
CA ILE A 239 -12.04 -8.20 -5.47
C ILE A 239 -12.95 -9.39 -5.78
N GLY A 240 -14.20 -9.13 -6.17
CA GLY A 240 -15.14 -10.19 -6.54
C GLY A 240 -14.84 -10.90 -7.86
N LYS A 241 -13.78 -10.53 -8.58
CA LYS A 241 -13.32 -11.19 -9.81
C LYS A 241 -12.08 -12.05 -9.58
N ARG A 242 -11.47 -11.96 -8.41
CA ARG A 242 -10.32 -12.77 -7.97
C ARG A 242 -10.81 -14.05 -7.31
#